data_ead6c878b055c49b0f25d9d3d1d29615
#
_entry.id   ead6c878b055c49b0f25d9d3d1d29615
#
_cell.length_a   1.000
_cell.length_b   1.000
_cell.length_c   1.000
_cell.angle_alpha   90.00
_cell.angle_beta   90.00
_cell.angle_gamma   90.00
#
_symmetry.space_group_name_H-M   'P 1'
#
loop_
_entity.id
_entity.type
_entity.pdbx_description
1 polymer ?
#
loop_
_entity_poly.entity_id
_entity_poly.type
_entity_poly.pdbx_seq_one_letter_code
_entity_poly.pdbx_strand_id
1 'polypeptide(L)'
;RPVMGRKGIGKLSLFSIANIVKVYSRKNNELNGFEIDTNSLKAAIETNDTYYPKELPTTDVPFEGNGTLIILNDLKKKRTASLATHLKQRLARRFAIIGEKNNFKVFINDKEIMVSDRNYLSKAQCVWMYLPEEKGEEYKEELLKQTKDEKIKLKKERPSTITIGEEKYQVSGWIATCAEPNELDDDENLNRIVIMVRGKMAKEDIFSEIGTTALYSKYIFGELSADFLDLDDEADITTSSRQDFFEDDERYVALKDFIKKELSTIRSDWEETRSNTGEAEACKYAVVSDWYKDLQGDDKRSAKKLFGKINQLTVEKDEKKELFKHGVLAFESFKLKNELSQLEKISAENIAAFLEVAG
;
A
#
# COMPACT_ATOMS: atom_id res chain seq x y z
N ARG A 1 17.66 -17.31 6.12
CA ARG A 1 17.09 -16.06 5.62
C ARG A 1 17.33 -14.95 6.63
N PRO A 2 17.91 -13.80 6.25
CA PRO A 2 18.03 -12.64 7.12
C PRO A 2 16.65 -12.20 7.61
N VAL A 3 16.51 -11.91 8.89
CA VAL A 3 15.25 -11.48 9.50
C VAL A 3 15.44 -10.08 10.09
N MET A 4 14.49 -9.19 9.86
CA MET A 4 14.43 -7.91 10.52
C MET A 4 14.11 -8.12 12.00
N GLY A 5 15.07 -7.94 12.92
CA GLY A 5 14.81 -8.19 14.34
C GLY A 5 16.05 -8.24 15.22
N ARG A 6 16.87 -7.16 15.27
CA ARG A 6 18.13 -7.13 16.05
C ARG A 6 17.94 -6.76 17.53
N LYS A 7 16.92 -5.95 17.87
CA LYS A 7 16.79 -5.34 19.23
C LYS A 7 16.11 -6.21 20.29
N GLY A 8 15.46 -7.33 19.91
CA GLY A 8 14.85 -8.28 20.86
C GLY A 8 13.63 -7.77 21.66
N ILE A 9 13.21 -6.52 21.47
CA ILE A 9 12.18 -5.84 22.29
C ILE A 9 10.74 -6.24 21.92
N GLY A 10 10.51 -6.91 20.80
CA GLY A 10 9.16 -7.29 20.35
C GLY A 10 8.39 -8.17 21.36
N LYS A 11 9.09 -8.98 22.15
CA LYS A 11 8.48 -9.82 23.19
C LYS A 11 7.86 -8.99 24.34
N LEU A 12 8.38 -7.78 24.58
CA LEU A 12 7.88 -6.90 25.65
C LEU A 12 6.49 -6.34 25.31
N SER A 13 6.09 -6.34 24.05
CA SER A 13 4.75 -5.90 23.63
C SER A 13 3.63 -6.75 24.23
N LEU A 14 3.89 -8.01 24.60
CA LEU A 14 2.94 -8.88 25.30
C LEU A 14 2.47 -8.27 26.61
N PHE A 15 3.34 -7.56 27.33
CA PHE A 15 3.02 -6.92 28.61
C PHE A 15 2.07 -5.72 28.45
N SER A 16 1.91 -5.18 27.25
CA SER A 16 0.92 -4.14 26.97
C SER A 16 -0.47 -4.71 26.75
N ILE A 17 -0.59 -6.02 26.45
CA ILE A 17 -1.84 -6.69 26.06
C ILE A 17 -2.45 -7.44 27.24
N ALA A 18 -1.63 -8.10 28.10
CA ALA A 18 -2.06 -8.95 29.19
C ALA A 18 -1.32 -8.63 30.49
N ASN A 19 -1.95 -8.92 31.61
CA ASN A 19 -1.30 -8.85 32.93
C ASN A 19 -0.55 -10.14 33.27
N ILE A 20 -0.99 -11.27 32.74
CA ILE A 20 -0.34 -12.57 32.98
C ILE A 20 0.04 -13.18 31.63
N VAL A 21 1.33 -13.49 31.48
CA VAL A 21 1.92 -14.10 30.27
C VAL A 21 2.50 -15.44 30.66
N LYS A 22 1.97 -16.55 30.13
CA LYS A 22 2.54 -17.90 30.28
C LYS A 22 3.27 -18.29 29.03
N VAL A 23 4.46 -18.82 29.14
CA VAL A 23 5.27 -19.29 28.02
C VAL A 23 5.67 -20.74 28.28
N TYR A 24 5.40 -21.61 27.32
CA TYR A 24 5.92 -22.96 27.29
C TYR A 24 6.76 -23.14 26.04
N SER A 25 7.90 -23.77 26.17
CA SER A 25 8.78 -24.05 25.03
C SER A 25 9.24 -25.50 25.08
N ARG A 26 9.06 -26.21 23.96
CA ARG A 26 9.52 -27.58 23.79
C ARG A 26 10.57 -27.65 22.68
N LYS A 27 11.71 -28.26 22.99
CA LYS A 27 12.78 -28.54 22.04
C LYS A 27 13.43 -29.87 22.39
N ASN A 28 13.55 -30.78 21.42
CA ASN A 28 14.20 -32.07 21.59
C ASN A 28 13.68 -32.86 22.80
N ASN A 29 12.37 -32.91 23.00
CA ASN A 29 11.66 -33.51 24.15
C ASN A 29 11.84 -32.81 25.50
N GLU A 30 12.67 -31.79 25.62
CA GLU A 30 12.72 -30.97 26.81
C GLU A 30 11.62 -29.91 26.77
N LEU A 31 10.79 -29.86 27.81
CA LEU A 31 9.67 -28.91 27.96
C LEU A 31 9.91 -28.09 29.22
N ASN A 32 9.92 -26.77 29.05
CA ASN A 32 10.00 -25.80 30.13
C ASN A 32 8.83 -24.80 30.04
N GLY A 33 8.37 -24.33 31.18
CA GLY A 33 7.29 -23.36 31.25
C GLY A 33 7.51 -22.35 32.37
N PHE A 34 7.14 -21.08 32.11
CA PHE A 34 7.16 -20.03 33.13
C PHE A 34 6.03 -19.03 32.94
N GLU A 35 5.67 -18.37 34.04
CA GLU A 35 4.65 -17.32 34.10
C GLU A 35 5.27 -15.99 34.51
N ILE A 36 4.92 -14.93 33.80
CA ILE A 36 5.25 -13.56 34.15
C ILE A 36 3.98 -12.84 34.55
N ASP A 37 3.92 -12.33 35.78
CA ASP A 37 2.95 -11.35 36.25
C ASP A 37 3.51 -9.95 36.02
N THR A 38 2.86 -9.18 35.13
CA THR A 38 3.37 -7.84 34.73
C THR A 38 3.26 -6.82 35.86
N ASN A 39 2.36 -7.01 36.85
CA ASN A 39 2.24 -6.12 38.00
C ASN A 39 3.40 -6.37 38.96
N SER A 40 3.68 -7.64 39.26
CA SER A 40 4.83 -8.01 40.08
C SER A 40 6.16 -7.61 39.46
N LEU A 41 6.28 -7.75 38.15
CA LEU A 41 7.45 -7.28 37.39
C LEU A 41 7.65 -5.76 37.51
N LYS A 42 6.58 -4.97 37.38
CA LYS A 42 6.63 -3.52 37.55
C LYS A 42 7.04 -3.13 38.98
N ALA A 43 6.43 -3.77 40.00
CA ALA A 43 6.78 -3.50 41.39
C ALA A 43 8.26 -3.79 41.67
N ALA A 44 8.82 -4.88 41.13
CA ALA A 44 10.22 -5.19 41.27
C ALA A 44 11.13 -4.13 40.59
N ILE A 45 10.73 -3.62 39.43
CA ILE A 45 11.46 -2.53 38.75
C ILE A 45 11.41 -1.24 39.56
N GLU A 46 10.28 -0.89 40.18
CA GLU A 46 10.13 0.32 41.02
C GLU A 46 10.95 0.26 42.28
N THR A 47 11.10 -0.93 42.86
CA THR A 47 11.90 -1.16 44.05
C THR A 47 13.37 -1.50 43.74
N ASN A 48 13.74 -1.54 42.47
CA ASN A 48 15.09 -1.96 42.01
C ASN A 48 15.46 -3.38 42.46
N ASP A 49 14.44 -4.26 42.57
CA ASP A 49 14.60 -5.66 42.93
C ASP A 49 14.72 -6.58 41.73
N THR A 50 15.21 -7.80 41.92
CA THR A 50 15.27 -8.81 40.86
C THR A 50 13.96 -9.57 40.78
N TYR A 51 13.34 -9.56 39.59
CA TYR A 51 12.15 -10.32 39.31
C TYR A 51 12.50 -11.72 38.80
N TYR A 52 11.87 -12.75 39.37
CA TYR A 52 11.95 -14.14 38.92
C TYR A 52 10.61 -14.60 38.43
N PRO A 53 10.49 -15.03 37.14
CA PRO A 53 9.28 -15.67 36.65
C PRO A 53 8.94 -16.92 37.45
N LYS A 54 7.66 -17.17 37.64
CA LYS A 54 7.19 -18.37 38.30
C LYS A 54 7.30 -19.58 37.37
N GLU A 55 7.92 -20.65 37.82
CA GLU A 55 7.92 -21.91 37.08
C GLU A 55 6.51 -22.51 36.97
N LEU A 56 6.20 -23.08 35.80
CA LEU A 56 4.94 -23.74 35.51
C LEU A 56 5.12 -25.26 35.42
N PRO A 57 4.12 -26.03 35.87
CA PRO A 57 4.12 -27.48 35.66
C PRO A 57 4.11 -27.79 34.16
N THR A 58 4.88 -28.79 33.77
CA THR A 58 4.99 -29.25 32.39
C THR A 58 4.09 -30.44 32.06
N THR A 59 3.25 -30.86 33.00
CA THR A 59 2.17 -31.81 32.78
C THR A 59 0.99 -31.12 32.09
N ASP A 60 0.35 -31.80 31.13
CA ASP A 60 -0.85 -31.34 30.43
C ASP A 60 -0.70 -30.08 29.57
N VAL A 61 0.48 -29.87 28.97
CA VAL A 61 0.68 -28.78 28.03
C VAL A 61 0.02 -29.12 26.69
N PRO A 62 -0.85 -28.25 26.13
CA PRO A 62 -1.75 -28.59 25.03
C PRO A 62 -1.07 -28.50 23.65
N PHE A 63 0.19 -28.90 23.51
CA PHE A 63 0.85 -29.06 22.22
C PHE A 63 1.94 -30.12 22.25
N GLU A 64 2.15 -30.76 21.11
CA GLU A 64 3.16 -31.78 20.86
C GLU A 64 4.20 -31.27 19.85
N GLY A 65 5.38 -31.88 19.84
CA GLY A 65 6.48 -31.50 18.95
C GLY A 65 7.27 -30.28 19.43
N ASN A 66 8.23 -29.84 18.62
CA ASN A 66 9.05 -28.66 18.90
C ASN A 66 8.25 -27.38 18.65
N GLY A 67 8.34 -26.43 19.57
CA GLY A 67 7.64 -25.16 19.42
C GLY A 67 7.56 -24.31 20.69
N THR A 68 6.86 -23.19 20.59
CA THR A 68 6.58 -22.30 21.72
C THR A 68 5.10 -21.98 21.77
N LEU A 69 4.49 -22.16 22.93
CA LEU A 69 3.13 -21.75 23.24
C LEU A 69 3.16 -20.53 24.16
N ILE A 70 2.46 -19.48 23.78
CA ILE A 70 2.30 -18.26 24.60
C ILE A 70 0.80 -18.13 24.91
N ILE A 71 0.45 -18.08 26.19
CA ILE A 71 -0.90 -17.88 26.68
C ILE A 71 -0.98 -16.52 27.37
N LEU A 72 -1.93 -15.70 26.93
CA LEU A 72 -2.19 -14.38 27.46
C LEU A 72 -3.46 -14.41 28.30
N ASN A 73 -3.32 -14.21 29.61
CA ASN A 73 -4.43 -14.19 30.55
C ASN A 73 -4.61 -12.77 31.12
N ASP A 74 -5.80 -12.50 31.61
CA ASP A 74 -6.16 -11.18 32.14
C ASP A 74 -5.85 -10.06 31.13
N LEU A 75 -6.54 -10.11 30.00
CA LEU A 75 -6.36 -9.16 28.91
C LEU A 75 -6.80 -7.75 29.33
N LYS A 76 -5.94 -6.77 29.12
CA LYS A 76 -6.18 -5.35 29.48
C LYS A 76 -7.30 -4.71 28.66
N LYS A 77 -7.60 -5.22 27.48
CA LYS A 77 -8.70 -4.74 26.62
C LYS A 77 -9.56 -5.92 26.18
N LYS A 78 -10.85 -5.85 26.47
CA LYS A 78 -11.85 -6.78 25.91
C LYS A 78 -12.11 -6.38 24.46
N ARG A 79 -12.05 -7.33 23.54
CA ARG A 79 -12.28 -7.09 22.11
C ARG A 79 -13.44 -7.92 21.60
N THR A 80 -14.11 -7.42 20.55
CA THR A 80 -15.30 -8.01 19.95
C THR A 80 -14.98 -9.01 18.83
N ALA A 81 -15.97 -9.80 18.40
CA ALA A 81 -15.85 -10.92 17.48
C ALA A 81 -15.38 -10.56 16.05
N SER A 82 -15.52 -9.30 15.61
CA SER A 82 -15.06 -8.83 14.29
C SER A 82 -13.54 -8.79 14.12
N LEU A 83 -12.81 -8.98 15.22
CA LEU A 83 -11.34 -8.85 15.27
C LEU A 83 -10.60 -9.84 14.36
N ALA A 84 -11.10 -11.07 14.19
CA ALA A 84 -10.37 -12.11 13.47
C ALA A 84 -10.18 -11.77 11.98
N THR A 85 -11.19 -11.24 11.32
CA THR A 85 -11.12 -10.85 9.90
C THR A 85 -10.17 -9.67 9.68
N HIS A 86 -10.30 -8.62 10.50
CA HIS A 86 -9.39 -7.47 10.45
C HIS A 86 -7.93 -7.87 10.73
N LEU A 87 -7.74 -8.72 11.76
CA LEU A 87 -6.40 -9.19 12.12
C LEU A 87 -5.78 -10.01 10.98
N LYS A 88 -6.58 -10.82 10.27
CA LYS A 88 -6.16 -11.61 9.12
C LYS A 88 -5.62 -10.71 8.01
N GLN A 89 -6.36 -9.69 7.61
CA GLN A 89 -5.96 -8.73 6.59
C GLN A 89 -4.70 -7.95 7.02
N ARG A 90 -4.68 -7.45 8.26
CA ARG A 90 -3.53 -6.70 8.80
C ARG A 90 -2.25 -7.53 8.83
N LEU A 91 -2.32 -8.78 9.25
CA LEU A 91 -1.15 -9.66 9.24
C LEU A 91 -0.68 -9.99 7.83
N ALA A 92 -1.60 -10.29 6.91
CA ALA A 92 -1.27 -10.52 5.51
C ALA A 92 -0.53 -9.31 4.90
N ARG A 93 -0.94 -8.09 5.24
CA ARG A 93 -0.33 -6.84 4.77
C ARG A 93 1.01 -6.52 5.42
N ARG A 94 1.17 -6.84 6.72
CA ARG A 94 2.41 -6.53 7.48
C ARG A 94 3.57 -7.49 7.21
N PHE A 95 3.27 -8.69 6.72
CA PHE A 95 4.26 -9.75 6.53
C PHE A 95 4.18 -10.32 5.11
N ALA A 96 5.02 -9.82 4.22
CA ALA A 96 5.12 -10.31 2.86
C ALA A 96 5.63 -11.77 2.78
N ILE A 97 6.25 -12.25 3.86
CA ILE A 97 6.78 -13.61 3.95
C ILE A 97 5.70 -14.67 4.19
N ILE A 98 4.46 -14.31 4.52
CA ILE A 98 3.36 -15.27 4.72
C ILE A 98 3.07 -15.97 3.39
N GLY A 99 3.05 -17.29 3.41
CA GLY A 99 2.69 -18.14 2.29
C GLY A 99 3.60 -19.37 2.10
N GLU A 100 3.15 -20.30 1.28
CA GLU A 100 3.84 -21.58 1.03
C GLU A 100 5.24 -21.39 0.44
N LYS A 101 5.43 -20.41 -0.44
CA LYS A 101 6.70 -20.11 -1.09
C LYS A 101 7.84 -19.86 -0.09
N ASN A 102 7.53 -19.31 1.07
CA ASN A 102 8.48 -19.01 2.13
C ASN A 102 8.50 -20.09 3.23
N ASN A 103 7.68 -21.12 3.12
CA ASN A 103 7.43 -22.10 4.17
C ASN A 103 7.11 -21.43 5.53
N PHE A 104 6.34 -20.33 5.47
CA PHE A 104 5.94 -19.56 6.62
C PHE A 104 4.42 -19.37 6.61
N LYS A 105 3.73 -20.17 7.43
CA LYS A 105 2.28 -20.18 7.53
C LYS A 105 1.82 -19.53 8.83
N VAL A 106 0.76 -18.74 8.75
CA VAL A 106 0.10 -18.11 9.90
C VAL A 106 -1.35 -18.49 9.91
N PHE A 107 -1.87 -18.86 11.07
CA PHE A 107 -3.25 -19.26 11.27
C PHE A 107 -3.93 -18.36 12.29
N ILE A 108 -5.20 -18.04 12.09
CA ILE A 108 -6.09 -17.39 13.06
C ILE A 108 -7.30 -18.29 13.22
N ASN A 109 -7.53 -18.83 14.43
CA ASN A 109 -8.61 -19.78 14.70
C ASN A 109 -8.63 -20.89 13.64
N ASP A 110 -7.51 -21.55 13.44
CA ASP A 110 -7.29 -22.66 12.49
C ASP A 110 -7.49 -22.31 11.01
N LYS A 111 -7.73 -21.04 10.66
CA LYS A 111 -7.81 -20.58 9.28
C LYS A 111 -6.48 -19.96 8.85
N GLU A 112 -5.88 -20.54 7.80
CA GLU A 112 -4.64 -20.02 7.22
C GLU A 112 -4.83 -18.62 6.63
N ILE A 113 -3.82 -17.78 6.82
CA ILE A 113 -3.72 -16.46 6.16
C ILE A 113 -3.07 -16.66 4.81
N MET A 114 -3.76 -16.24 3.76
CA MET A 114 -3.30 -16.34 2.38
C MET A 114 -2.82 -14.98 1.85
N VAL A 115 -1.99 -15.00 0.82
CA VAL A 115 -1.57 -13.77 0.11
C VAL A 115 -2.78 -13.01 -0.45
N SER A 116 -3.82 -13.73 -0.90
CA SER A 116 -5.08 -13.13 -1.37
C SER A 116 -5.83 -12.32 -0.31
N ASP A 117 -5.58 -12.57 0.98
CA ASP A 117 -6.20 -11.81 2.07
C ASP A 117 -5.71 -10.35 2.16
N ARG A 118 -4.66 -10.00 1.43
CA ARG A 118 -4.19 -8.61 1.30
C ARG A 118 -5.20 -7.70 0.64
N ASN A 119 -5.94 -8.24 -0.34
CA ASN A 119 -7.04 -7.57 -1.07
C ASN A 119 -6.72 -6.18 -1.64
N TYR A 120 -5.45 -5.88 -1.93
CA TYR A 120 -5.06 -4.60 -2.52
C TYR A 120 -5.28 -4.56 -4.03
N LEU A 121 -4.62 -5.50 -4.74
CA LEU A 121 -4.49 -5.47 -6.19
C LEU A 121 -5.81 -5.71 -6.92
N SER A 122 -6.80 -6.30 -6.25
CA SER A 122 -8.16 -6.42 -6.78
C SER A 122 -8.86 -5.06 -7.01
N LYS A 123 -8.32 -3.98 -6.42
CA LYS A 123 -8.80 -2.59 -6.56
C LYS A 123 -8.05 -1.83 -7.66
N ALA A 124 -6.97 -2.38 -8.19
CA ALA A 124 -6.11 -1.71 -9.15
C ALA A 124 -6.79 -1.48 -10.50
N GLN A 125 -6.60 -0.28 -11.06
CA GLN A 125 -6.94 0.08 -12.44
C GLN A 125 -5.68 0.25 -13.30
N CYS A 126 -4.62 0.84 -12.74
CA CYS A 126 -3.30 0.91 -13.37
C CYS A 126 -2.27 0.34 -12.41
N VAL A 127 -1.29 -0.40 -12.92
CA VAL A 127 -0.24 -1.02 -12.11
C VAL A 127 1.13 -0.77 -12.74
N TRP A 128 2.05 -0.22 -11.95
CA TRP A 128 3.46 -0.07 -12.28
C TRP A 128 4.25 -1.05 -11.42
N MET A 129 5.02 -1.92 -12.07
CA MET A 129 5.70 -3.04 -11.46
C MET A 129 7.21 -2.80 -11.44
N TYR A 130 7.81 -3.00 -10.29
CA TYR A 130 9.25 -2.97 -10.05
C TYR A 130 9.71 -4.41 -9.84
N LEU A 131 10.21 -5.01 -10.90
CA LEU A 131 10.53 -6.43 -10.90
C LEU A 131 11.88 -6.69 -10.22
N PRO A 132 11.99 -7.73 -9.37
CA PRO A 132 13.28 -8.16 -8.85
C PRO A 132 14.14 -8.71 -9.99
N GLU A 133 15.47 -8.60 -9.89
CA GLU A 133 16.42 -9.13 -10.88
C GLU A 133 16.30 -10.65 -11.01
N GLU A 134 16.19 -11.32 -9.87
CA GLU A 134 15.94 -12.76 -9.84
C GLU A 134 14.43 -13.04 -9.82
N LYS A 135 13.97 -13.96 -10.69
CA LYS A 135 12.57 -14.41 -10.77
C LYS A 135 11.55 -13.30 -11.06
N GLY A 136 11.95 -12.26 -11.79
CA GLY A 136 11.09 -11.14 -12.12
C GLY A 136 9.80 -11.55 -12.82
N GLU A 137 9.84 -12.45 -13.81
CA GLU A 137 8.65 -12.93 -14.52
C GLU A 137 7.72 -13.75 -13.61
N GLU A 138 8.26 -14.62 -12.74
CA GLU A 138 7.47 -15.37 -11.76
C GLU A 138 6.75 -14.39 -10.80
N TYR A 139 7.47 -13.37 -10.33
CA TYR A 139 6.92 -12.33 -9.47
C TYR A 139 5.78 -11.56 -10.17
N LYS A 140 5.98 -11.16 -11.41
CA LYS A 140 5.00 -10.47 -12.24
C LYS A 140 3.73 -11.29 -12.44
N GLU A 141 3.85 -12.58 -12.76
CA GLU A 141 2.70 -13.46 -12.91
C GLU A 141 1.91 -13.59 -11.62
N GLU A 142 2.57 -13.78 -10.48
CA GLU A 142 1.93 -13.88 -9.17
C GLU A 142 1.20 -12.59 -8.79
N LEU A 143 1.81 -11.44 -9.09
CA LEU A 143 1.24 -10.13 -8.84
C LEU A 143 -0.01 -9.90 -9.70
N LEU A 144 0.06 -10.22 -10.98
CA LEU A 144 -1.05 -10.03 -11.90
C LEU A 144 -2.22 -10.98 -11.63
N LYS A 145 -1.99 -12.19 -11.09
CA LYS A 145 -3.07 -13.10 -10.64
C LYS A 145 -3.95 -12.49 -9.53
N GLN A 146 -3.45 -11.50 -8.79
CA GLN A 146 -4.19 -10.81 -7.74
C GLN A 146 -5.02 -9.63 -8.27
N THR A 147 -4.82 -9.22 -9.51
CA THR A 147 -5.59 -8.16 -10.16
C THR A 147 -6.90 -8.70 -10.75
N LYS A 148 -7.83 -7.81 -11.05
CA LYS A 148 -9.04 -8.13 -11.83
C LYS A 148 -8.84 -7.60 -13.25
N ASP A 149 -8.63 -8.50 -14.20
CA ASP A 149 -8.31 -8.12 -15.60
C ASP A 149 -9.33 -7.16 -16.22
N GLU A 150 -10.61 -7.31 -15.90
CA GLU A 150 -11.68 -6.40 -16.38
C GLU A 150 -11.51 -4.94 -15.89
N LYS A 151 -10.84 -4.73 -14.77
CA LYS A 151 -10.59 -3.39 -14.22
C LYS A 151 -9.31 -2.76 -14.75
N ILE A 152 -8.35 -3.57 -15.17
CA ILE A 152 -7.01 -3.08 -15.51
C ILE A 152 -7.02 -2.34 -16.86
N LYS A 153 -6.53 -1.10 -16.83
CA LYS A 153 -6.35 -0.22 -18.00
C LYS A 153 -4.88 -0.09 -18.40
N LEU A 154 -3.96 -0.24 -17.46
CA LEU A 154 -2.52 -0.11 -17.70
C LEU A 154 -1.74 -1.11 -16.85
N LYS A 155 -0.79 -1.83 -17.49
CA LYS A 155 0.25 -2.63 -16.83
C LYS A 155 1.59 -2.16 -17.39
N LYS A 156 2.51 -1.73 -16.52
CA LYS A 156 3.81 -1.17 -16.97
C LYS A 156 4.93 -1.61 -16.05
N GLU A 157 6.03 -2.07 -16.62
CA GLU A 157 7.27 -2.33 -15.88
C GLU A 157 8.07 -1.05 -15.73
N ARG A 158 8.76 -0.92 -14.60
CA ARG A 158 9.54 0.25 -14.24
C ARG A 158 10.95 -0.13 -13.84
N PRO A 159 11.94 0.78 -13.99
CA PRO A 159 13.26 0.56 -13.44
C PRO A 159 13.20 0.28 -11.95
N SER A 160 13.90 -0.77 -11.52
CA SER A 160 13.90 -1.30 -10.16
C SER A 160 15.22 -1.10 -9.41
N THR A 161 16.10 -0.23 -9.92
CA THR A 161 17.43 -0.01 -9.36
C THR A 161 17.60 1.42 -8.85
N ILE A 162 18.15 1.56 -7.64
CA ILE A 162 18.58 2.82 -7.04
C ILE A 162 20.13 2.82 -7.01
N THR A 163 20.75 3.94 -7.33
CA THR A 163 22.20 4.12 -7.22
C THR A 163 22.50 5.08 -6.05
N ILE A 164 23.36 4.65 -5.13
CA ILE A 164 23.83 5.44 -3.98
C ILE A 164 25.37 5.42 -4.03
N GLY A 165 25.97 6.56 -4.30
CA GLY A 165 27.42 6.60 -4.60
C GLY A 165 27.74 5.76 -5.82
N GLU A 166 28.62 4.76 -5.66
CA GLU A 166 29.00 3.81 -6.71
C GLU A 166 28.19 2.51 -6.69
N GLU A 167 27.39 2.28 -5.65
CA GLU A 167 26.65 1.04 -5.44
C GLU A 167 25.24 1.10 -6.01
N LYS A 168 24.75 -0.08 -6.46
CA LYS A 168 23.41 -0.25 -6.99
C LYS A 168 22.60 -1.15 -6.07
N TYR A 169 21.43 -0.68 -5.71
CA TYR A 169 20.48 -1.38 -4.84
C TYR A 169 19.17 -1.67 -5.57
N GLN A 170 18.56 -2.80 -5.24
CA GLN A 170 17.33 -3.26 -5.83
C GLN A 170 16.11 -2.75 -5.02
N VAL A 171 15.11 -2.23 -5.72
CA VAL A 171 13.76 -2.03 -5.23
C VAL A 171 12.83 -2.97 -5.99
N SER A 172 11.97 -3.69 -5.30
CA SER A 172 10.96 -4.51 -5.94
C SER A 172 9.58 -4.20 -5.38
N GLY A 173 8.52 -4.55 -6.10
CA GLY A 173 7.17 -4.27 -5.65
C GLY A 173 6.29 -3.70 -6.74
N TRP A 174 5.33 -2.89 -6.33
CA TRP A 174 4.37 -2.29 -7.23
C TRP A 174 3.78 -1.02 -6.65
N ILE A 175 3.38 -0.10 -7.54
CA ILE A 175 2.51 1.03 -7.24
C ILE A 175 1.31 0.93 -8.17
N ALA A 176 0.13 1.22 -7.67
CA ALA A 176 -1.10 1.14 -8.44
C ALA A 176 -2.01 2.35 -8.19
N THR A 177 -2.99 2.52 -9.08
CA THR A 177 -4.10 3.44 -8.86
C THR A 177 -5.42 2.69 -8.97
N CYS A 178 -6.41 3.09 -8.16
CA CYS A 178 -7.79 2.62 -8.26
C CYS A 178 -8.60 3.44 -9.28
N ALA A 179 -9.81 3.01 -9.56
CA ALA A 179 -10.74 3.76 -10.41
C ALA A 179 -11.34 4.95 -9.69
N GLU A 180 -11.76 4.75 -8.43
CA GLU A 180 -12.36 5.76 -7.56
C GLU A 180 -11.69 5.77 -6.18
N PRO A 181 -11.49 6.94 -5.55
CA PRO A 181 -10.79 7.05 -4.26
C PRO A 181 -11.46 6.26 -3.12
N ASN A 182 -12.81 6.20 -3.12
CA ASN A 182 -13.58 5.48 -2.12
C ASN A 182 -13.32 3.96 -2.12
N GLU A 183 -12.77 3.40 -3.20
CA GLU A 183 -12.33 2.00 -3.22
C GLU A 183 -11.17 1.72 -2.24
N LEU A 184 -10.44 2.77 -1.83
CA LEU A 184 -9.34 2.68 -0.87
C LEU A 184 -9.78 2.96 0.57
N ASP A 185 -10.98 3.52 0.78
CA ASP A 185 -11.59 3.72 2.07
C ASP A 185 -12.21 2.40 2.54
N ASP A 186 -11.38 1.57 3.14
CA ASP A 186 -11.77 0.34 3.82
C ASP A 186 -11.57 0.55 5.33
N ASP A 187 -11.77 -0.45 6.16
CA ASP A 187 -11.51 -0.42 7.62
C ASP A 187 -10.10 0.09 7.98
N GLU A 188 -9.18 -0.02 7.03
CA GLU A 188 -7.88 0.64 7.03
C GLU A 188 -7.78 1.50 5.76
N ASN A 189 -7.39 2.77 5.90
CA ASN A 189 -7.08 3.60 4.75
C ASN A 189 -5.95 2.96 3.93
N LEU A 190 -6.25 2.52 2.70
CA LEU A 190 -5.30 1.89 1.79
C LEU A 190 -4.57 2.90 0.89
N ASN A 191 -4.96 4.17 0.92
CA ASN A 191 -4.33 5.24 0.17
C ASN A 191 -2.96 5.59 0.76
N ARG A 192 -1.99 4.68 0.56
CA ARG A 192 -0.63 4.78 1.08
C ARG A 192 0.34 3.94 0.28
N ILE A 193 1.63 4.25 0.37
CA ILE A 193 2.71 3.42 -0.15
C ILE A 193 3.49 2.84 1.02
N VAL A 194 3.43 1.53 1.15
CA VAL A 194 4.07 0.76 2.21
C VAL A 194 5.49 0.39 1.81
N ILE A 195 6.45 0.53 2.73
CA ILE A 195 7.81 0.03 2.54
C ILE A 195 8.00 -1.26 3.34
N MET A 196 8.38 -2.29 2.62
CA MET A 196 8.76 -3.59 3.16
C MET A 196 10.28 -3.71 3.21
N VAL A 197 10.78 -4.29 4.29
CA VAL A 197 12.20 -4.63 4.46
C VAL A 197 12.30 -6.06 4.94
N ARG A 198 13.02 -6.89 4.22
CA ARG A 198 13.18 -8.33 4.52
C ARG A 198 11.85 -9.05 4.73
N GLY A 199 10.83 -8.64 3.97
CA GLY A 199 9.50 -9.24 3.99
C GLY A 199 8.62 -8.83 5.17
N LYS A 200 8.98 -7.76 5.88
CA LYS A 200 8.19 -7.16 6.96
C LYS A 200 7.93 -5.68 6.67
N MET A 201 6.73 -5.20 6.98
CA MET A 201 6.41 -3.78 6.91
C MET A 201 7.32 -2.98 7.86
N ALA A 202 8.14 -2.09 7.29
CA ALA A 202 9.04 -1.21 8.00
C ALA A 202 8.52 0.23 8.08
N LYS A 203 7.81 0.69 7.03
CA LYS A 203 7.12 1.99 7.02
C LYS A 203 5.70 1.78 6.50
N GLU A 204 4.73 2.25 7.24
CA GLU A 204 3.32 2.06 6.89
C GLU A 204 2.86 2.99 5.78
N ASP A 205 3.38 4.21 5.75
CA ASP A 205 3.09 5.19 4.70
C ASP A 205 4.28 6.13 4.49
N ILE A 206 4.99 5.94 3.37
CA ILE A 206 6.04 6.87 2.94
C ILE A 206 5.45 8.03 2.13
N PHE A 207 4.23 7.88 1.63
CA PHE A 207 3.60 8.85 0.77
C PHE A 207 3.33 10.18 1.47
N SER A 208 2.96 10.12 2.76
CA SER A 208 2.75 11.31 3.61
C SER A 208 4.00 12.18 3.74
N GLU A 209 5.21 11.59 3.68
CA GLU A 209 6.48 12.32 3.78
C GLU A 209 6.93 12.95 2.45
N ILE A 210 6.48 12.39 1.34
CA ILE A 210 6.87 12.85 0.01
C ILE A 210 6.15 14.15 -0.39
N GLY A 211 5.02 14.46 0.26
CA GLY A 211 4.36 15.77 0.17
C GLY A 211 3.70 16.04 -1.17
N THR A 212 2.96 15.11 -1.75
CA THR A 212 2.17 15.37 -2.95
C THR A 212 0.73 15.73 -2.60
N THR A 213 0.31 16.92 -2.97
CA THR A 213 -1.07 17.43 -2.78
C THR A 213 -1.93 17.34 -4.04
N ALA A 214 -1.43 16.70 -5.09
CA ALA A 214 -2.12 16.59 -6.36
C ALA A 214 -3.34 15.65 -6.27
N LEU A 215 -4.39 15.93 -7.04
CA LEU A 215 -5.64 15.15 -7.05
C LEU A 215 -5.41 13.65 -7.23
N TYR A 216 -4.45 13.25 -8.07
CA TYR A 216 -4.13 11.86 -8.34
C TYR A 216 -3.63 11.10 -7.09
N SER A 217 -3.12 11.82 -6.07
CA SER A 217 -2.62 11.20 -4.84
C SER A 217 -3.68 10.39 -4.10
N LYS A 218 -4.95 10.79 -4.21
CA LYS A 218 -6.08 10.08 -3.58
C LYS A 218 -6.37 8.70 -4.20
N TYR A 219 -5.81 8.42 -5.36
CA TYR A 219 -6.02 7.17 -6.10
C TYR A 219 -4.88 6.18 -5.91
N ILE A 220 -3.74 6.63 -5.35
CA ILE A 220 -2.49 5.85 -5.29
C ILE A 220 -2.46 4.95 -4.07
N PHE A 221 -1.94 3.75 -4.29
CA PHE A 221 -1.56 2.81 -3.24
C PHE A 221 -0.44 1.90 -3.76
N GLY A 222 0.32 1.30 -2.84
CA GLY A 222 1.45 0.50 -3.28
C GLY A 222 2.18 -0.21 -2.15
N GLU A 223 3.04 -1.13 -2.56
CA GLU A 223 3.98 -1.85 -1.70
C GLU A 223 5.32 -1.94 -2.41
N LEU A 224 6.37 -1.41 -1.80
CA LEU A 224 7.74 -1.49 -2.30
C LEU A 224 8.62 -2.20 -1.27
N SER A 225 9.46 -3.10 -1.74
CA SER A 225 10.48 -3.78 -0.93
C SER A 225 11.85 -3.14 -1.19
N ALA A 226 12.51 -2.72 -0.11
CA ALA A 226 13.79 -2.03 -0.11
C ALA A 226 14.70 -2.63 0.96
N ASP A 227 15.16 -3.88 0.73
CA ASP A 227 15.92 -4.65 1.72
C ASP A 227 17.27 -4.02 2.06
N PHE A 228 17.79 -3.16 1.19
CA PHE A 228 19.02 -2.39 1.41
C PHE A 228 18.94 -1.38 2.57
N LEU A 229 17.74 -1.09 3.08
CA LEU A 229 17.58 -0.26 4.27
C LEU A 229 17.95 -0.97 5.58
N ASP A 230 18.17 -2.29 5.58
CA ASP A 230 18.57 -3.07 6.74
C ASP A 230 19.66 -4.09 6.34
N LEU A 231 20.84 -3.62 5.99
CA LEU A 231 22.01 -4.46 5.69
C LEU A 231 22.66 -4.91 6.99
N ASP A 232 23.13 -6.18 7.02
CA ASP A 232 23.70 -6.78 8.24
C ASP A 232 25.04 -6.15 8.65
N ASP A 233 25.80 -5.69 7.67
CA ASP A 233 27.13 -5.11 7.83
C ASP A 233 27.11 -3.58 8.04
N GLU A 234 25.94 -2.97 8.04
CA GLU A 234 25.75 -1.53 8.21
C GLU A 234 24.98 -1.17 9.47
N ALA A 235 25.01 0.13 9.82
CA ALA A 235 24.28 0.66 10.95
C ALA A 235 22.76 0.47 10.77
N ASP A 236 22.09 0.08 11.88
CA ASP A 236 20.62 0.00 11.92
C ASP A 236 20.03 1.42 11.85
N ILE A 237 19.40 1.75 10.74
CA ILE A 237 18.78 3.06 10.50
C ILE A 237 17.33 3.14 10.95
N THR A 238 16.81 2.08 11.59
CA THR A 238 15.44 2.08 12.10
C THR A 238 15.35 2.76 13.45
N THR A 239 14.28 3.51 13.68
CA THR A 239 13.94 4.07 15.00
C THR A 239 13.73 2.96 16.04
N SER A 240 13.68 3.32 17.31
CA SER A 240 13.48 2.35 18.40
C SER A 240 12.19 1.54 18.28
N SER A 241 11.12 2.14 17.72
CA SER A 241 9.85 1.48 17.45
C SER A 241 9.88 0.57 16.21
N ARG A 242 10.88 0.70 15.35
CA ARG A 242 11.00 0.06 14.03
C ARG A 242 9.80 0.31 13.11
N GLN A 243 9.16 1.45 13.28
CA GLN A 243 8.05 1.91 12.44
C GLN A 243 8.48 3.08 11.55
N ASP A 244 9.76 3.48 11.67
CA ASP A 244 10.33 4.60 10.97
C ASP A 244 11.83 4.46 10.76
N PHE A 245 12.41 5.31 9.90
CA PHE A 245 13.84 5.40 9.60
C PHE A 245 14.38 6.76 10.01
N PHE A 246 15.69 6.86 10.19
CA PHE A 246 16.34 8.16 10.33
C PHE A 246 16.25 8.92 9.02
N GLU A 247 15.67 10.13 9.07
CA GLU A 247 15.30 10.91 7.88
C GLU A 247 16.50 11.38 7.05
N ASP A 248 17.66 11.50 7.67
CA ASP A 248 18.94 11.96 7.11
C ASP A 248 19.85 10.84 6.61
N ASP A 249 19.47 9.56 6.77
CA ASP A 249 20.25 8.45 6.23
C ASP A 249 20.20 8.45 4.70
N GLU A 250 21.38 8.35 4.06
CA GLU A 250 21.53 8.44 2.60
C GLU A 250 20.70 7.41 1.85
N ARG A 251 20.53 6.19 2.39
CA ARG A 251 19.72 5.12 1.81
C ARG A 251 18.24 5.48 1.80
N TYR A 252 17.78 6.06 2.91
CA TYR A 252 16.37 6.45 3.03
C TYR A 252 16.06 7.69 2.18
N VAL A 253 16.98 8.66 2.11
CA VAL A 253 16.86 9.81 1.21
C VAL A 253 16.80 9.37 -0.24
N ALA A 254 17.70 8.46 -0.67
CA ALA A 254 17.70 7.92 -2.03
C ALA A 254 16.41 7.18 -2.38
N LEU A 255 15.82 6.43 -1.44
CA LEU A 255 14.52 5.79 -1.64
C LEU A 255 13.40 6.83 -1.81
N LYS A 256 13.36 7.87 -0.98
CA LYS A 256 12.37 8.95 -1.12
C LYS A 256 12.47 9.66 -2.47
N ASP A 257 13.67 9.95 -2.93
CA ASP A 257 13.90 10.61 -4.22
C ASP A 257 13.55 9.70 -5.40
N PHE A 258 13.86 8.41 -5.31
CA PHE A 258 13.41 7.43 -6.28
C PHE A 258 11.88 7.42 -6.39
N ILE A 259 11.18 7.31 -5.26
CA ILE A 259 9.71 7.29 -5.24
C ILE A 259 9.13 8.60 -5.79
N LYS A 260 9.67 9.77 -5.44
CA LYS A 260 9.25 11.06 -5.99
C LYS A 260 9.34 11.09 -7.52
N LYS A 261 10.46 10.62 -8.07
CA LYS A 261 10.67 10.54 -9.53
C LYS A 261 9.67 9.59 -10.18
N GLU A 262 9.47 8.41 -9.58
CA GLU A 262 8.50 7.44 -10.08
C GLU A 262 7.08 7.96 -10.03
N LEU A 263 6.67 8.63 -8.95
CA LEU A 263 5.35 9.25 -8.82
C LEU A 263 5.10 10.32 -9.90
N SER A 264 6.12 11.06 -10.30
CA SER A 264 5.99 12.02 -11.41
C SER A 264 5.66 11.30 -12.74
N THR A 265 6.34 10.19 -13.01
CA THR A 265 6.09 9.38 -14.21
C THR A 265 4.72 8.68 -14.13
N ILE A 266 4.39 8.11 -12.99
CA ILE A 266 3.09 7.48 -12.73
C ILE A 266 1.95 8.47 -12.97
N ARG A 267 2.10 9.72 -12.50
CA ARG A 267 1.12 10.78 -12.75
C ARG A 267 0.89 11.00 -14.24
N SER A 268 1.97 11.12 -15.03
CA SER A 268 1.86 11.32 -16.48
C SER A 268 1.17 10.15 -17.16
N ASP A 269 1.55 8.92 -16.85
CA ASP A 269 0.95 7.70 -17.40
C ASP A 269 -0.54 7.58 -17.01
N TRP A 270 -0.86 7.94 -15.76
CA TRP A 270 -2.24 7.91 -15.23
C TRP A 270 -3.13 8.96 -15.93
N GLU A 271 -2.64 10.20 -16.10
CA GLU A 271 -3.34 11.27 -16.81
C GLU A 271 -3.58 10.88 -18.28
N GLU A 272 -2.61 10.27 -18.94
CA GLU A 272 -2.74 9.77 -20.30
C GLU A 272 -3.78 8.63 -20.40
N THR A 273 -3.70 7.65 -19.48
CA THR A 273 -4.66 6.52 -19.46
C THR A 273 -6.09 7.00 -19.24
N ARG A 274 -6.28 7.98 -18.37
CA ARG A 274 -7.60 8.60 -18.14
C ARG A 274 -8.09 9.38 -19.33
N SER A 275 -7.19 10.11 -19.99
CA SER A 275 -7.52 10.84 -21.21
C SER A 275 -7.92 9.88 -22.34
N ASN A 276 -7.21 8.77 -22.51
CA ASN A 276 -7.57 7.73 -23.47
C ASN A 276 -8.94 7.09 -23.16
N THR A 277 -9.19 6.81 -21.87
CA THR A 277 -10.47 6.24 -21.44
C THR A 277 -11.62 7.25 -21.68
N GLY A 278 -11.39 8.52 -21.32
CA GLY A 278 -12.37 9.59 -21.53
C GLY A 278 -12.68 9.82 -23.01
N GLU A 279 -11.67 9.82 -23.88
CA GLU A 279 -11.84 9.87 -25.33
C GLU A 279 -12.72 8.71 -25.83
N ALA A 280 -12.41 7.48 -25.41
CA ALA A 280 -13.18 6.31 -25.82
C ALA A 280 -14.65 6.37 -25.36
N GLU A 281 -14.89 6.87 -24.14
CA GLU A 281 -16.27 7.06 -23.64
C GLU A 281 -17.02 8.18 -24.37
N ALA A 282 -16.37 9.33 -24.58
CA ALA A 282 -16.96 10.48 -25.28
C ALA A 282 -17.31 10.14 -26.73
N CYS A 283 -16.43 9.42 -27.43
CA CYS A 283 -16.62 9.02 -28.84
C CYS A 283 -17.71 7.94 -29.04
N LYS A 284 -18.29 7.39 -27.98
CA LYS A 284 -19.52 6.57 -28.10
C LYS A 284 -20.72 7.39 -28.56
N TYR A 285 -20.69 8.69 -28.39
CA TYR A 285 -21.74 9.60 -28.81
C TYR A 285 -21.41 10.20 -30.19
N ALA A 286 -22.22 9.92 -31.19
CA ALA A 286 -21.94 10.28 -32.59
C ALA A 286 -21.57 11.76 -32.78
N VAL A 287 -22.35 12.68 -32.18
CA VAL A 287 -22.12 14.13 -32.28
C VAL A 287 -20.71 14.52 -31.76
N VAL A 288 -20.28 13.93 -30.63
CA VAL A 288 -18.97 14.17 -30.05
C VAL A 288 -17.86 13.54 -30.89
N SER A 289 -18.11 12.31 -31.37
CA SER A 289 -17.17 11.58 -32.22
C SER A 289 -16.90 12.30 -33.54
N ASP A 290 -17.93 12.78 -34.18
CA ASP A 290 -17.77 13.47 -35.48
C ASP A 290 -17.06 14.80 -35.30
N TRP A 291 -17.40 15.59 -34.31
CA TRP A 291 -16.65 16.79 -33.94
C TRP A 291 -15.18 16.52 -33.64
N TYR A 292 -14.89 15.47 -32.85
CA TYR A 292 -13.53 15.14 -32.43
C TYR A 292 -12.63 14.67 -33.59
N LYS A 293 -13.22 14.03 -34.64
CA LYS A 293 -12.48 13.61 -35.82
C LYS A 293 -11.92 14.79 -36.61
N ASP A 294 -12.61 15.91 -36.60
CA ASP A 294 -12.22 17.12 -37.34
C ASP A 294 -11.13 17.91 -36.63
N LEU A 295 -10.87 17.63 -35.33
CA LEU A 295 -9.82 18.30 -34.59
C LEU A 295 -8.43 17.77 -34.92
N GLN A 296 -7.45 18.68 -34.95
CA GLN A 296 -6.05 18.36 -35.21
C GLN A 296 -5.12 19.02 -34.16
N GLY A 297 -3.88 18.52 -34.08
CA GLY A 297 -2.80 19.13 -33.29
C GLY A 297 -3.14 19.33 -31.82
N ASP A 298 -2.94 20.55 -31.34
CA ASP A 298 -3.14 20.91 -29.92
C ASP A 298 -4.61 20.89 -29.52
N ASP A 299 -5.52 21.26 -30.43
CA ASP A 299 -6.95 21.21 -30.17
C ASP A 299 -7.40 19.80 -29.84
N LYS A 300 -6.93 18.83 -30.60
CA LYS A 300 -7.25 17.41 -30.37
C LYS A 300 -6.72 16.91 -29.02
N ARG A 301 -5.48 17.32 -28.68
CA ARG A 301 -4.87 16.99 -27.39
C ARG A 301 -5.63 17.60 -26.22
N SER A 302 -6.05 18.86 -26.35
CA SER A 302 -6.83 19.57 -25.31
C SER A 302 -8.22 18.98 -25.13
N ALA A 303 -8.92 18.67 -26.22
CA ALA A 303 -10.21 17.99 -26.19
C ALA A 303 -10.13 16.62 -25.52
N LYS A 304 -9.08 15.85 -25.82
CA LYS A 304 -8.82 14.55 -25.18
C LYS A 304 -8.62 14.68 -23.67
N LYS A 305 -7.85 15.68 -23.21
CA LYS A 305 -7.69 15.98 -21.77
C LYS A 305 -9.02 16.37 -21.13
N LEU A 306 -9.82 17.19 -21.80
CA LEU A 306 -11.15 17.57 -21.32
C LEU A 306 -12.03 16.32 -21.13
N PHE A 307 -12.10 15.45 -22.10
CA PHE A 307 -12.88 14.20 -22.00
C PHE A 307 -12.39 13.31 -20.85
N GLY A 308 -11.07 13.24 -20.64
CA GLY A 308 -10.49 12.54 -19.48
C GLY A 308 -10.99 13.12 -18.14
N LYS A 309 -11.06 14.44 -18.02
CA LYS A 309 -11.54 15.12 -16.81
C LYS A 309 -13.04 14.93 -16.59
N ILE A 310 -13.86 15.07 -17.64
CA ILE A 310 -15.30 14.81 -17.57
C ILE A 310 -15.57 13.36 -17.15
N ASN A 311 -14.83 12.42 -17.72
CA ASN A 311 -15.02 11.01 -17.40
C ASN A 311 -14.71 10.66 -15.94
N GLN A 312 -13.95 11.50 -15.23
CA GLN A 312 -13.64 11.35 -13.81
C GLN A 312 -14.77 11.82 -12.88
N LEU A 313 -15.73 12.57 -13.36
CA LEU A 313 -16.84 13.05 -12.56
C LEU A 313 -17.74 11.88 -12.16
N THR A 314 -18.08 11.84 -10.87
CA THR A 314 -18.99 10.81 -10.31
C THR A 314 -20.42 11.28 -10.50
N VAL A 315 -20.93 11.12 -11.72
CA VAL A 315 -22.29 11.50 -12.13
C VAL A 315 -22.95 10.35 -12.86
N GLU A 316 -24.26 10.37 -12.93
CA GLU A 316 -25.05 9.36 -13.67
C GLU A 316 -24.66 9.32 -15.15
N LYS A 317 -24.90 8.18 -15.78
CA LYS A 317 -24.48 7.94 -17.17
C LYS A 317 -25.09 8.92 -18.18
N ASP A 318 -26.36 9.29 -17.97
CA ASP A 318 -27.05 10.23 -18.84
C ASP A 318 -26.52 11.67 -18.61
N GLU A 319 -26.27 12.06 -17.40
CA GLU A 319 -25.62 13.35 -17.07
C GLU A 319 -24.22 13.42 -17.68
N LYS A 320 -23.44 12.34 -17.57
CA LYS A 320 -22.10 12.28 -18.20
C LYS A 320 -22.15 12.47 -19.70
N LYS A 321 -23.18 11.93 -20.38
CA LYS A 321 -23.43 12.15 -21.81
C LYS A 321 -23.65 13.63 -22.12
N GLU A 322 -24.48 14.29 -21.34
CA GLU A 322 -24.74 15.74 -21.55
C GLU A 322 -23.49 16.57 -21.24
N LEU A 323 -22.73 16.22 -20.20
CA LEU A 323 -21.45 16.86 -19.91
C LEU A 323 -20.43 16.76 -21.05
N PHE A 324 -20.37 15.64 -21.76
CA PHE A 324 -19.52 15.54 -22.97
C PHE A 324 -19.98 16.48 -24.07
N LYS A 325 -21.27 16.62 -24.30
CA LYS A 325 -21.82 17.55 -25.31
C LYS A 325 -21.56 19.01 -24.90
N HIS A 326 -21.86 19.37 -23.67
CA HIS A 326 -21.58 20.71 -23.14
C HIS A 326 -20.06 21.02 -23.15
N GLY A 327 -19.21 20.01 -22.91
CA GLY A 327 -17.76 20.12 -23.04
C GLY A 327 -17.32 20.51 -24.45
N VAL A 328 -17.95 19.95 -25.49
CA VAL A 328 -17.72 20.34 -26.89
C VAL A 328 -18.11 21.79 -27.14
N LEU A 329 -19.29 22.22 -26.67
CA LEU A 329 -19.74 23.59 -26.82
C LEU A 329 -18.84 24.59 -26.10
N ALA A 330 -18.42 24.25 -24.88
CA ALA A 330 -17.47 25.03 -24.09
C ALA A 330 -16.12 25.15 -24.82
N PHE A 331 -15.62 24.04 -25.36
CA PHE A 331 -14.35 24.00 -26.08
C PHE A 331 -14.39 24.95 -27.30
N GLU A 332 -15.42 24.88 -28.11
CA GLU A 332 -15.59 25.76 -29.26
C GLU A 332 -15.71 27.24 -28.86
N SER A 333 -16.41 27.54 -27.75
CA SER A 333 -16.50 28.88 -27.21
C SER A 333 -15.14 29.45 -26.80
N PHE A 334 -14.30 28.64 -26.12
CA PHE A 334 -12.94 29.05 -25.74
C PHE A 334 -12.02 29.20 -26.95
N LYS A 335 -12.15 28.32 -27.94
CA LYS A 335 -11.39 28.39 -29.19
C LYS A 335 -11.65 29.71 -29.92
N LEU A 336 -12.92 30.08 -30.05
CA LEU A 336 -13.35 31.34 -30.67
C LEU A 336 -12.83 32.57 -29.93
N LYS A 337 -12.63 32.51 -28.62
CA LYS A 337 -12.10 33.59 -27.80
C LYS A 337 -10.57 33.61 -27.69
N ASN A 338 -9.84 32.71 -28.37
CA ASN A 338 -8.40 32.52 -28.20
C ASN A 338 -7.96 32.24 -26.74
N GLU A 339 -8.81 31.63 -25.92
CA GLU A 339 -8.57 31.34 -24.49
C GLU A 339 -8.23 29.86 -24.23
N LEU A 340 -7.91 29.10 -25.25
CA LEU A 340 -7.59 27.65 -25.16
C LEU A 340 -6.51 27.31 -24.13
N SER A 341 -5.50 28.18 -23.97
CA SER A 341 -4.43 27.98 -22.98
C SER A 341 -4.92 28.01 -21.54
N GLN A 342 -6.10 28.54 -21.28
CA GLN A 342 -6.69 28.57 -19.92
C GLN A 342 -7.36 27.25 -19.57
N LEU A 343 -7.82 26.46 -20.54
CA LEU A 343 -8.43 25.15 -20.32
C LEU A 343 -7.47 24.16 -19.62
N GLU A 344 -6.18 24.25 -19.89
CA GLU A 344 -5.17 23.40 -19.24
C GLU A 344 -5.02 23.69 -17.73
N LYS A 345 -5.40 24.88 -17.29
CA LYS A 345 -5.30 25.34 -15.90
C LYS A 345 -6.58 25.11 -15.09
N ILE A 346 -7.68 24.80 -15.75
CA ILE A 346 -8.98 24.61 -15.10
C ILE A 346 -9.02 23.22 -14.44
N SER A 347 -9.33 23.15 -13.13
CA SER A 347 -9.53 21.90 -12.43
C SER A 347 -10.82 21.20 -12.88
N ALA A 348 -10.93 19.88 -12.62
CA ALA A 348 -12.15 19.13 -12.95
C ALA A 348 -13.41 19.72 -12.28
N GLU A 349 -13.26 20.24 -11.05
CA GLU A 349 -14.34 20.89 -10.29
C GLU A 349 -14.79 22.20 -10.96
N ASN A 350 -13.83 23.00 -11.45
CA ASN A 350 -14.15 24.23 -12.18
C ASN A 350 -14.81 23.95 -13.53
N ILE A 351 -14.45 22.86 -14.19
CA ILE A 351 -15.11 22.44 -15.44
C ILE A 351 -16.57 22.03 -15.18
N ALA A 352 -16.83 21.26 -14.12
CA ALA A 352 -18.19 20.90 -13.75
C ALA A 352 -19.05 22.14 -13.46
N ALA A 353 -18.56 23.05 -12.63
CA ALA A 353 -19.24 24.32 -12.33
C ALA A 353 -19.47 25.18 -13.58
N PHE A 354 -18.50 25.22 -14.50
CA PHE A 354 -18.64 25.95 -15.76
C PHE A 354 -19.71 25.32 -16.67
N LEU A 355 -19.75 24.01 -16.76
CA LEU A 355 -20.73 23.29 -17.59
C LEU A 355 -22.15 23.36 -17.01
N GLU A 356 -22.32 23.44 -15.68
CA GLU A 356 -23.61 23.71 -15.04
C GLU A 356 -24.18 25.10 -15.37
N VAL A 357 -23.32 26.11 -15.54
CA VAL A 357 -23.72 27.48 -15.89
C VAL A 357 -23.98 27.63 -17.39
N ALA A 358 -23.34 26.81 -18.23
CA ALA A 358 -23.47 26.89 -19.68
C ALA A 358 -24.65 26.05 -20.23
N GLY A 359 -25.28 25.18 -19.41
CA GLY A 359 -26.48 24.42 -19.71
C GLY A 359 -27.73 25.13 -19.27
#